data_57a920c25fc372dee5212fb6f5293832
#
_entry.id   57a920c25fc372dee5212fb6f5293832
#
_cell.length_a   1.000
_cell.length_b   1.000
_cell.length_c   1.000
_cell.angle_alpha   90.00
_cell.angle_beta   90.00
_cell.angle_gamma   90.00
#
_symmetry.space_group_name_H-M   'P 1'
#
loop_
_entity.id
_entity.type
_entity.pdbx_description
1 polymer ?
#
loop_
_entity_poly.entity_id
_entity_poly.type
_entity_poly.pdbx_seq_one_letter_code
_entity_poly.pdbx_strand_id
1 'polypeptide(L)'
;GNIDTRIRKLNSGEYDCIILANAGCTRLGFNLNSYNLDFLTPSAQGLICLQCLKGTDISKMLNNFFDKDKYKIHKLGMDIYKSFLRNINADCNSAISVRSVGKGRIANGEHKLTFQVFGKNEFFSAEKTHSDPQKLIELATEEFNRNNAKKLLDEHN
;
A
#
# COMPACT_ATOMS: atom_id res chain seq x y z
N GLY A 1 -11.58 -9.19 12.13
CA GLY A 1 -13.00 -9.39 12.39
C GLY A 1 -13.87 -8.49 11.53
N ASN A 2 -15.15 -8.80 11.40
CA ASN A 2 -16.10 -8.02 10.61
C ASN A 2 -16.33 -6.63 11.25
N ILE A 3 -16.62 -5.61 10.44
CA ILE A 3 -16.83 -4.22 10.88
C ILE A 3 -17.94 -4.17 11.93
N ASP A 4 -19.09 -4.79 11.68
CA ASP A 4 -20.23 -4.84 12.63
C ASP A 4 -19.84 -5.38 14.00
N THR A 5 -19.06 -6.47 14.01
CA THR A 5 -18.59 -7.08 15.26
C THR A 5 -17.67 -6.13 16.04
N ARG A 6 -16.79 -5.41 15.33
CA ARG A 6 -15.85 -4.47 15.94
C ARG A 6 -16.59 -3.25 16.52
N ILE A 7 -17.58 -2.71 15.79
CA ILE A 7 -18.43 -1.61 16.26
C ILE A 7 -19.24 -2.05 17.49
N ARG A 8 -19.80 -3.27 17.48
CA ARG A 8 -20.53 -3.79 18.63
C ARG A 8 -19.64 -3.87 19.87
N LYS A 9 -18.38 -4.35 19.73
CA LYS A 9 -17.41 -4.43 20.84
C LYS A 9 -17.01 -3.05 21.37
N LEU A 10 -16.87 -2.06 20.48
CA LEU A 10 -16.65 -0.67 20.88
C LEU A 10 -17.85 -0.16 21.72
N ASN A 11 -19.08 -0.35 21.22
CA ASN A 11 -20.29 0.11 21.89
C ASN A 11 -20.56 -0.60 23.22
N SER A 12 -20.07 -1.83 23.39
CA SER A 12 -20.16 -2.57 24.67
C SER A 12 -19.06 -2.22 25.67
N GLY A 13 -18.14 -1.31 25.31
CA GLY A 13 -17.02 -0.92 26.17
C GLY A 13 -15.90 -1.94 26.27
N GLU A 14 -15.87 -2.95 25.39
CA GLU A 14 -14.75 -3.91 25.31
C GLU A 14 -13.47 -3.25 24.78
N TYR A 15 -13.61 -2.18 23.99
CA TYR A 15 -12.52 -1.35 23.46
C TYR A 15 -12.83 0.13 23.67
N ASP A 16 -11.80 0.92 23.95
CA ASP A 16 -11.88 2.39 24.03
C ASP A 16 -11.94 3.03 22.65
N CYS A 17 -11.27 2.42 21.67
CA CYS A 17 -11.27 2.86 20.27
C CYS A 17 -10.99 1.69 19.32
N ILE A 18 -11.33 1.86 18.05
CA ILE A 18 -11.04 0.90 16.98
C ILE A 18 -10.54 1.62 15.73
N ILE A 19 -9.65 0.99 14.98
CA ILE A 19 -9.18 1.50 13.69
C ILE A 19 -9.91 0.76 12.57
N LEU A 20 -10.57 1.52 11.69
CA LEU A 20 -11.33 0.99 10.56
C LEU A 20 -10.92 1.69 9.25
N ALA A 21 -11.10 1.01 8.13
CA ALA A 21 -11.01 1.64 6.82
C ALA A 21 -12.28 2.49 6.57
N ASN A 22 -12.11 3.80 6.39
CA ASN A 22 -13.22 4.73 6.16
C ASN A 22 -14.10 4.31 4.95
N ALA A 23 -13.48 3.82 3.87
CA ALA A 23 -14.19 3.31 2.71
C ALA A 23 -15.15 2.14 3.04
N GLY A 24 -14.79 1.29 4.00
CA GLY A 24 -15.65 0.21 4.49
C GLY A 24 -16.85 0.74 5.26
N CYS A 25 -16.64 1.69 6.15
CA CYS A 25 -17.69 2.33 6.93
C CYS A 25 -18.69 3.06 6.02
N THR A 26 -18.20 3.86 5.07
CA THR A 26 -19.03 4.58 4.09
C THR A 26 -19.88 3.61 3.25
N ARG A 27 -19.28 2.51 2.78
CA ARG A 27 -19.99 1.51 1.95
C ARG A 27 -21.12 0.82 2.72
N LEU A 28 -20.95 0.61 4.03
CA LEU A 28 -21.95 0.00 4.89
C LEU A 28 -22.93 1.01 5.50
N GLY A 29 -22.81 2.29 5.16
CA GLY A 29 -23.70 3.35 5.64
C GLY A 29 -23.51 3.72 7.11
N PHE A 30 -22.37 3.37 7.72
CA PHE A 30 -22.07 3.76 9.08
C PHE A 30 -21.68 5.25 9.16
N ASN A 31 -22.38 6.01 9.97
CA ASN A 31 -22.01 7.37 10.36
C ASN A 31 -21.38 7.32 11.75
N LEU A 32 -20.07 7.24 11.81
CA LEU A 32 -19.31 7.08 13.04
C LEU A 32 -18.64 8.40 13.43
N ASN A 33 -18.61 8.70 14.72
CA ASN A 33 -17.75 9.75 15.25
C ASN A 33 -16.30 9.26 15.15
N SER A 34 -15.54 9.80 14.18
CA SER A 34 -14.22 9.29 13.83
C SER A 34 -13.24 10.38 13.44
N TYR A 35 -11.96 10.11 13.64
CA TYR A 35 -10.86 10.95 13.20
C TYR A 35 -10.09 10.24 12.07
N ASN A 36 -9.70 10.99 11.04
CA ASN A 36 -8.79 10.47 10.02
C ASN A 36 -7.38 10.39 10.59
N LEU A 37 -6.76 9.24 10.41
CA LEU A 37 -5.36 9.02 10.78
C LEU A 37 -4.48 9.25 9.56
N ASP A 38 -3.44 10.07 9.72
CA ASP A 38 -2.48 10.39 8.66
C ASP A 38 -1.24 9.49 8.80
N PHE A 39 -1.37 8.25 8.32
CA PHE A 39 -0.25 7.31 8.21
C PHE A 39 -0.33 6.50 6.93
N LEU A 40 0.78 5.92 6.51
CA LEU A 40 0.80 4.99 5.39
C LEU A 40 0.16 3.67 5.82
N THR A 41 -0.82 3.23 5.05
CA THR A 41 -1.40 1.89 5.22
C THR A 41 -0.46 0.81 4.72
N PRO A 42 -0.59 -0.44 5.18
CA PRO A 42 0.13 -1.57 4.60
C PRO A 42 0.01 -1.62 3.08
N SER A 43 1.06 -2.10 2.43
CA SER A 43 1.14 -2.16 0.97
C SER A 43 -0.04 -2.95 0.38
N ALA A 44 -0.59 -2.45 -0.71
CA ALA A 44 -1.75 -3.02 -1.41
C ALA A 44 -3.08 -3.03 -0.62
N GLN A 45 -3.16 -2.45 0.56
CA GLN A 45 -4.44 -2.32 1.27
C GLN A 45 -5.44 -1.50 0.45
N GLY A 46 -6.67 -1.99 0.34
CA GLY A 46 -7.73 -1.38 -0.47
C GLY A 46 -7.71 -1.78 -1.94
N LEU A 47 -6.78 -2.62 -2.38
CA LEU A 47 -6.78 -3.19 -3.73
C LEU A 47 -7.62 -4.48 -3.77
N ILE A 48 -8.44 -4.59 -4.81
CA ILE A 48 -9.17 -5.82 -5.14
C ILE A 48 -8.45 -6.50 -6.29
N CYS A 49 -8.11 -7.77 -6.11
CA CYS A 49 -7.46 -8.58 -7.14
C CYS A 49 -8.46 -9.51 -7.80
N LEU A 50 -8.37 -9.62 -9.12
CA LEU A 50 -9.06 -10.63 -9.91
C LEU A 50 -8.04 -11.68 -10.36
N GLN A 51 -8.36 -12.95 -10.15
CA GLN A 51 -7.53 -14.07 -10.58
C GLN A 51 -8.32 -14.99 -11.53
N CYS A 52 -7.70 -15.40 -12.61
CA CYS A 52 -8.25 -16.36 -13.57
C CYS A 52 -7.14 -17.23 -14.16
N LEU A 53 -7.52 -18.35 -14.79
CA LEU A 53 -6.60 -19.18 -15.54
C LEU A 53 -6.08 -18.43 -16.78
N LYS A 54 -4.75 -18.49 -17.00
CA LYS A 54 -4.10 -17.89 -18.16
C LYS A 54 -4.59 -18.59 -19.46
N GLY A 55 -4.82 -17.79 -20.52
CA GLY A 55 -5.20 -18.28 -21.83
C GLY A 55 -6.71 -18.53 -22.03
N THR A 56 -7.53 -18.38 -20.99
CA THR A 56 -8.99 -18.49 -21.08
C THR A 56 -9.61 -17.23 -21.68
N ASP A 57 -10.88 -17.32 -22.15
CA ASP A 57 -11.59 -16.13 -22.65
C ASP A 57 -11.83 -15.09 -21.55
N ILE A 58 -12.00 -15.52 -20.31
CA ILE A 58 -12.06 -14.63 -19.15
C ILE A 58 -10.73 -13.85 -19.03
N SER A 59 -9.58 -14.51 -19.19
CA SER A 59 -8.28 -13.83 -19.11
C SER A 59 -8.11 -12.80 -20.23
N LYS A 60 -8.57 -13.10 -21.45
CA LYS A 60 -8.57 -12.15 -22.58
C LYS A 60 -9.47 -10.95 -22.30
N MET A 61 -10.68 -11.20 -21.80
CA MET A 61 -11.65 -10.15 -21.44
C MET A 61 -11.08 -9.22 -20.36
N LEU A 62 -10.48 -9.78 -19.29
CA LEU A 62 -9.87 -9.00 -18.22
C LEU A 62 -8.68 -8.17 -18.72
N ASN A 63 -7.82 -8.74 -19.56
CA ASN A 63 -6.69 -8.00 -20.15
C ASN A 63 -7.18 -6.82 -20.97
N ASN A 64 -8.18 -7.01 -21.84
CA ASN A 64 -8.78 -5.93 -22.65
C ASN A 64 -9.42 -4.85 -21.76
N PHE A 65 -10.05 -5.25 -20.64
CA PHE A 65 -10.65 -4.31 -19.71
C PHE A 65 -9.59 -3.46 -18.98
N PHE A 66 -8.49 -4.09 -18.56
CA PHE A 66 -7.41 -3.43 -17.81
C PHE A 66 -6.36 -2.76 -18.71
N ASP A 67 -6.42 -2.93 -20.03
CA ASP A 67 -5.54 -2.22 -20.97
C ASP A 67 -5.92 -0.74 -21.21
N LYS A 68 -7.00 -0.28 -20.61
CA LYS A 68 -7.40 1.14 -20.63
C LYS A 68 -6.44 1.98 -19.79
N ASP A 69 -6.12 3.18 -20.26
CA ASP A 69 -5.11 4.06 -19.64
C ASP A 69 -5.31 4.31 -18.15
N LYS A 70 -6.56 4.45 -17.72
CA LYS A 70 -6.87 4.63 -16.29
C LYS A 70 -6.40 3.48 -15.40
N TYR A 71 -6.29 2.26 -15.93
CA TYR A 71 -5.82 1.09 -15.18
C TYR A 71 -4.31 0.90 -15.31
N LYS A 72 -3.71 1.32 -16.43
CA LYS A 72 -2.25 1.27 -16.65
C LYS A 72 -1.49 2.03 -15.56
N ILE A 73 -2.01 3.21 -15.15
CA ILE A 73 -1.43 4.02 -14.07
C ILE A 73 -1.44 3.24 -12.74
N HIS A 74 -2.55 2.59 -12.41
CA HIS A 74 -2.63 1.78 -11.19
C HIS A 74 -1.74 0.56 -11.24
N LYS A 75 -1.70 -0.13 -12.39
CA LYS A 75 -0.81 -1.28 -12.60
C LYS A 75 0.64 -0.88 -12.43
N LEU A 76 1.07 0.22 -13.05
CA LEU A 76 2.43 0.72 -12.93
C LEU A 76 2.78 1.06 -11.47
N GLY A 77 1.89 1.72 -10.73
CA GLY A 77 2.09 1.96 -9.30
C GLY A 77 2.27 0.66 -8.52
N MET A 78 1.49 -0.38 -8.82
CA MET A 78 1.65 -1.71 -8.22
C MET A 78 2.99 -2.36 -8.59
N ASP A 79 3.41 -2.25 -9.85
CA ASP A 79 4.67 -2.84 -10.31
C ASP A 79 5.88 -2.16 -9.64
N ILE A 80 5.83 -0.83 -9.45
CA ILE A 80 6.86 -0.06 -8.74
C ILE A 80 7.00 -0.56 -7.29
N TYR A 81 5.91 -0.58 -6.51
CA TYR A 81 6.04 -0.97 -5.10
C TYR A 81 6.43 -2.45 -4.94
N LYS A 82 5.92 -3.36 -5.78
CA LYS A 82 6.30 -4.77 -5.76
C LYS A 82 7.78 -4.98 -6.07
N SER A 83 8.32 -4.26 -7.05
CA SER A 83 9.73 -4.33 -7.39
C SER A 83 10.60 -3.79 -6.26
N PHE A 84 10.20 -2.69 -5.63
CA PHE A 84 10.89 -2.17 -4.45
C PHE A 84 10.90 -3.20 -3.30
N LEU A 85 9.74 -3.77 -2.94
CA LEU A 85 9.67 -4.79 -1.89
C LEU A 85 10.56 -6.01 -2.17
N ARG A 86 10.61 -6.47 -3.42
CA ARG A 86 11.52 -7.56 -3.83
C ARG A 86 12.98 -7.19 -3.66
N ASN A 87 13.37 -5.97 -4.05
CA ASN A 87 14.76 -5.51 -3.95
C ASN A 87 15.27 -5.46 -2.50
N ILE A 88 14.38 -5.19 -1.55
CA ILE A 88 14.72 -5.14 -0.12
C ILE A 88 14.43 -6.47 0.61
N ASN A 89 14.01 -7.51 -0.12
CA ASN A 89 13.61 -8.81 0.42
C ASN A 89 12.53 -8.70 1.52
N ALA A 90 11.54 -7.81 1.32
CA ALA A 90 10.39 -7.69 2.21
C ALA A 90 9.23 -8.57 1.74
N ASP A 91 8.50 -9.13 2.69
CA ASP A 91 7.34 -10.01 2.47
C ASP A 91 6.09 -9.48 3.18
N CYS A 92 5.03 -10.30 3.25
CA CYS A 92 3.77 -9.93 3.89
C CYS A 92 3.84 -9.84 5.42
N ASN A 93 4.90 -10.34 6.06
CA ASN A 93 5.13 -10.26 7.51
C ASN A 93 6.04 -9.08 7.87
N SER A 94 6.67 -8.48 6.87
CA SER A 94 7.58 -7.36 7.06
C SER A 94 6.83 -6.11 7.55
N ALA A 95 7.32 -5.49 8.62
CA ALA A 95 6.74 -4.28 9.20
C ALA A 95 7.08 -3.05 8.34
N ILE A 96 6.50 -3.00 7.14
CA ILE A 96 6.72 -1.94 6.16
C ILE A 96 5.41 -1.50 5.48
N SER A 97 5.26 -0.21 5.31
CA SER A 97 4.21 0.41 4.48
C SER A 97 4.82 1.06 3.26
N VAL A 98 4.24 0.85 2.09
CA VAL A 98 4.72 1.43 0.83
C VAL A 98 3.54 1.98 0.03
N ARG A 99 3.68 3.23 -0.41
CA ARG A 99 2.73 3.88 -1.33
C ARG A 99 3.47 4.27 -2.61
N SER A 100 2.95 3.86 -3.76
CA SER A 100 3.38 4.36 -5.05
C SER A 100 2.26 5.18 -5.70
N VAL A 101 2.61 6.36 -6.22
CA VAL A 101 1.70 7.24 -6.95
C VAL A 101 2.27 7.42 -8.36
N GLY A 102 1.47 7.07 -9.37
CA GLY A 102 1.88 7.12 -10.76
C GLY A 102 1.76 8.51 -11.37
N LYS A 103 2.37 8.65 -12.54
CA LYS A 103 2.33 9.82 -13.43
C LYS A 103 0.89 10.31 -13.64
N GLY A 104 0.66 11.61 -13.52
CA GLY A 104 -0.66 12.23 -13.68
C GLY A 104 -1.39 12.55 -12.37
N ARG A 105 -0.89 12.08 -11.22
CA ARG A 105 -1.35 12.49 -9.88
C ARG A 105 -0.32 13.34 -9.13
N ILE A 106 0.84 13.58 -9.74
CA ILE A 106 1.92 14.41 -9.20
C ILE A 106 2.22 15.49 -10.22
N ALA A 107 2.48 16.71 -9.74
CA ALA A 107 3.00 17.78 -10.57
C ALA A 107 4.30 17.32 -11.27
N ASN A 108 4.56 17.81 -12.47
CA ASN A 108 5.74 17.50 -13.30
C ASN A 108 5.76 16.10 -13.95
N GLY A 109 4.70 15.31 -13.89
CA GLY A 109 4.64 14.01 -14.58
C GLY A 109 5.62 12.95 -14.06
N GLU A 110 6.00 13.06 -12.79
CA GLU A 110 6.86 12.09 -12.11
C GLU A 110 6.06 10.96 -11.44
N HIS A 111 6.77 9.91 -11.07
CA HIS A 111 6.29 8.87 -10.15
C HIS A 111 6.84 9.14 -8.77
N LYS A 112 6.09 8.79 -7.74
CA LYS A 112 6.48 8.93 -6.35
C LYS A 112 6.38 7.61 -5.62
N LEU A 113 7.39 7.29 -4.82
CA LEU A 113 7.41 6.16 -3.89
C LEU A 113 7.69 6.69 -2.49
N THR A 114 6.75 6.45 -1.58
CA THR A 114 6.90 6.73 -0.15
C THR A 114 6.89 5.42 0.60
N PHE A 115 7.79 5.23 1.55
CA PHE A 115 7.80 4.04 2.39
C PHE A 115 8.13 4.38 3.84
N GLN A 116 7.60 3.55 4.75
CA GLN A 116 7.86 3.60 6.19
C GLN A 116 8.22 2.20 6.66
N VAL A 117 9.33 2.07 7.36
CA VAL A 117 9.84 0.83 7.93
C VAL A 117 9.77 0.96 9.43
N PHE A 118 9.16 -0.01 10.10
CA PHE A 118 8.90 0.04 11.53
C PHE A 118 9.79 -0.98 12.25
N GLY A 119 10.56 -0.52 13.24
CA GLY A 119 11.17 -1.31 14.28
C GLY A 119 10.28 -1.39 15.51
N LYS A 120 10.76 -1.97 16.60
CA LYS A 120 10.02 -2.07 17.87
C LYS A 120 9.81 -0.73 18.56
N ASN A 121 10.80 0.16 18.49
CA ASN A 121 10.79 1.44 19.20
C ASN A 121 10.99 2.66 18.29
N GLU A 122 11.32 2.45 17.04
CA GLU A 122 11.61 3.52 16.08
C GLU A 122 11.09 3.16 14.69
N PHE A 123 11.00 4.15 13.81
CA PHE A 123 10.67 3.94 12.41
C PHE A 123 11.53 4.82 11.52
N PHE A 124 11.69 4.39 10.28
CA PHE A 124 12.33 5.15 9.21
C PHE A 124 11.32 5.44 8.11
N SER A 125 11.30 6.66 7.60
CA SER A 125 10.43 7.07 6.49
C SER A 125 11.23 7.78 5.43
N ALA A 126 10.94 7.48 4.17
CA ALA A 126 11.55 8.17 3.04
C ALA A 126 10.57 8.30 1.87
N GLU A 127 10.81 9.32 1.06
CA GLU A 127 10.08 9.59 -0.18
C GLU A 127 11.07 9.88 -1.31
N LYS A 128 10.80 9.28 -2.48
CA LYS A 128 11.56 9.53 -3.71
C LYS A 128 10.60 9.82 -4.87
N THR A 129 11.06 10.66 -5.78
CA THR A 129 10.37 10.97 -7.03
C THR A 129 11.31 10.82 -8.22
N HIS A 130 10.80 10.33 -9.33
CA HIS A 130 11.53 10.28 -10.59
C HIS A 130 10.56 10.03 -11.76
N SER A 131 10.91 10.54 -12.95
CA SER A 131 10.13 10.34 -14.17
C SER A 131 10.25 8.90 -14.72
N ASP A 132 11.37 8.23 -14.47
CA ASP A 132 11.62 6.84 -14.83
C ASP A 132 11.31 5.94 -13.62
N PRO A 133 10.35 4.99 -13.75
CA PRO A 133 9.99 4.06 -12.67
C PRO A 133 11.14 3.19 -12.20
N GLN A 134 12.03 2.75 -13.10
CA GLN A 134 13.16 1.89 -12.73
C GLN A 134 14.15 2.66 -11.87
N LYS A 135 14.48 3.90 -12.27
CA LYS A 135 15.38 4.76 -11.50
C LYS A 135 14.77 5.14 -10.13
N LEU A 136 13.46 5.34 -10.08
CA LEU A 136 12.75 5.57 -8.81
C LEU A 136 12.93 4.39 -7.83
N ILE A 137 12.80 3.15 -8.33
CA ILE A 137 12.99 1.94 -7.52
C ILE A 137 14.44 1.84 -7.01
N GLU A 138 15.41 2.11 -7.88
CA GLU A 138 16.83 2.13 -7.50
C GLU A 138 17.08 3.15 -6.40
N LEU A 139 16.67 4.41 -6.57
CA LEU A 139 16.84 5.48 -5.59
C LEU A 139 16.19 5.14 -4.23
N ALA A 140 15.00 4.54 -4.25
CA ALA A 140 14.33 4.12 -3.04
C ALA A 140 15.07 2.98 -2.34
N THR A 141 15.59 2.01 -3.12
CA THR A 141 16.38 0.88 -2.61
C THR A 141 17.71 1.36 -2.02
N GLU A 142 18.40 2.28 -2.69
CA GLU A 142 19.63 2.90 -2.19
C GLU A 142 19.38 3.65 -0.87
N GLU A 143 18.26 4.41 -0.78
CA GLU A 143 17.90 5.12 0.44
C GLU A 143 17.63 4.17 1.60
N PHE A 144 16.89 3.09 1.36
CA PHE A 144 16.64 2.04 2.33
C PHE A 144 17.96 1.43 2.88
N ASN A 145 18.87 1.08 1.97
CA ASN A 145 20.15 0.45 2.33
C ASN A 145 21.08 1.44 3.05
N ARG A 146 21.19 2.69 2.57
CA ARG A 146 22.03 3.73 3.17
C ARG A 146 21.66 4.03 4.61
N ASN A 147 20.38 3.96 4.95
CA ASN A 147 19.89 4.19 6.30
C ASN A 147 19.81 2.91 7.14
N ASN A 148 20.35 1.80 6.64
CA ASN A 148 20.33 0.51 7.31
C ASN A 148 18.94 0.08 7.80
N ALA A 149 17.89 0.46 7.04
CA ALA A 149 16.50 0.24 7.42
C ALA A 149 16.13 -1.26 7.47
N LYS A 150 16.95 -2.14 6.89
CA LYS A 150 16.85 -3.59 7.02
C LYS A 150 16.87 -4.04 8.48
N LYS A 151 17.70 -3.39 9.32
CA LYS A 151 17.79 -3.69 10.76
C LYS A 151 16.43 -3.56 11.46
N LEU A 152 15.63 -2.54 11.09
CA LEU A 152 14.29 -2.33 11.66
C LEU A 152 13.33 -3.47 11.30
N LEU A 153 13.38 -3.98 10.07
CA LEU A 153 12.59 -5.14 9.66
C LEU A 153 12.95 -6.39 10.43
N ASP A 154 14.24 -6.60 10.67
CA ASP A 154 14.78 -7.80 11.32
C ASP A 154 14.44 -7.85 12.82
N GLU A 155 14.02 -6.73 13.44
CA GLU A 155 13.56 -6.68 14.83
C GLU A 155 12.22 -7.42 15.07
N HIS A 156 11.46 -7.71 14.00
CA HIS A 156 10.16 -8.38 14.04
C HIS A 156 10.23 -9.87 13.68
N ASN A 157 11.38 -10.35 13.24
CA ASN A 157 11.68 -11.77 12.93
C ASN A 157 12.44 -12.43 14.12
#